data_b3c74d7c6f6bd754d855e92602d592ba
#
_entry.id   b3c74d7c6f6bd754d855e92602d592ba
#
_cell.length_a   1.000
_cell.length_b   1.000
_cell.length_c   1.000
_cell.angle_alpha   90.00
_cell.angle_beta   90.00
_cell.angle_gamma   90.00
#
_symmetry.space_group_name_H-M   'P 1'
#
loop_
_entity.id
_entity.type
_entity.pdbx_description
1 polymer ?
#
loop_
_entity_poly.entity_id
_entity_poly.type
_entity_poly.pdbx_seq_one_letter_code
_entity_poly.pdbx_strand_id
1 'polypeptide(L)'
;VEILEQKARTAKIQEYLYRHVASSSIPKQLHCLALKLASEYSSNAQARLQLPSPELVPALVDNSYYHFILASDNILAAWVVASSLVDNSLMPEKVVFHVITDRKTYAPMQAWFSLHSLAPAVIEVKSLHHFDWFTKGKVPVLEAMERDQKIRYHYRGGSSAIVANRSERPYIVASRLQALSPKYNSVMNHIRIYLPQ
;
A
#
# COMPACT_ATOMS: atom_id res chain seq x y z
N VAL A 1 -36.43 -12.94 7.91
CA VAL A 1 -35.66 -13.92 7.12
C VAL A 1 -35.28 -13.30 5.79
N GLU A 2 -36.23 -12.76 5.02
CA GLU A 2 -36.03 -12.22 3.65
C GLU A 2 -34.98 -11.10 3.56
N ILE A 3 -34.98 -10.17 4.54
CA ILE A 3 -33.95 -9.08 4.62
C ILE A 3 -32.54 -9.61 4.84
N LEU A 4 -32.38 -10.66 5.64
CA LEU A 4 -31.09 -11.29 5.89
C LEU A 4 -30.60 -12.06 4.67
N GLU A 5 -31.48 -12.74 3.96
CA GLU A 5 -31.14 -13.42 2.71
C GLU A 5 -30.70 -12.42 1.62
N GLN A 6 -31.38 -11.29 1.51
CA GLN A 6 -31.01 -10.25 0.56
C GLN A 6 -29.66 -9.64 0.91
N LYS A 7 -29.38 -9.36 2.18
CA LYS A 7 -28.05 -8.90 2.64
C LYS A 7 -26.96 -9.93 2.35
N ALA A 8 -27.24 -11.21 2.59
CA ALA A 8 -26.29 -12.29 2.32
C ALA A 8 -25.98 -12.42 0.81
N ARG A 9 -26.99 -12.30 -0.05
CA ARG A 9 -26.81 -12.30 -1.52
C ARG A 9 -25.98 -11.09 -1.97
N THR A 10 -26.28 -9.89 -1.46
CA THR A 10 -25.50 -8.68 -1.77
C THR A 10 -24.05 -8.80 -1.32
N ALA A 11 -23.81 -9.34 -0.12
CA ALA A 11 -22.46 -9.56 0.41
C ALA A 11 -21.67 -10.56 -0.46
N LYS A 12 -22.30 -11.65 -0.93
CA LYS A 12 -21.66 -12.61 -1.86
C LYS A 12 -21.29 -11.98 -3.21
N ILE A 13 -22.17 -11.14 -3.77
CA ILE A 13 -21.88 -10.43 -5.02
C ILE A 13 -20.72 -9.46 -4.82
N GLN A 14 -20.70 -8.71 -3.72
CA GLN A 14 -19.59 -7.81 -3.39
C GLN A 14 -18.28 -8.57 -3.18
N GLU A 15 -18.29 -9.68 -2.45
CA GLU A 15 -17.13 -10.55 -2.28
C GLU A 15 -16.58 -11.02 -3.63
N TYR A 16 -17.43 -11.50 -4.52
CA TYR A 16 -17.03 -11.96 -5.85
C TYR A 16 -16.40 -10.82 -6.67
N LEU A 17 -17.03 -9.64 -6.69
CA LEU A 17 -16.51 -8.47 -7.40
C LEU A 17 -15.16 -8.02 -6.85
N TYR A 18 -15.02 -7.92 -5.52
CA TYR A 18 -13.76 -7.52 -4.90
C TYR A 18 -12.67 -8.55 -5.12
N ARG A 19 -12.99 -9.85 -5.06
CA ARG A 19 -12.06 -10.93 -5.38
C ARG A 19 -11.58 -10.86 -6.83
N HIS A 20 -12.50 -10.61 -7.76
CA HIS A 20 -12.15 -10.47 -9.19
C HIS A 20 -11.26 -9.25 -9.44
N VAL A 21 -11.60 -8.09 -8.88
CA VAL A 21 -10.78 -6.88 -8.99
C VAL A 21 -9.39 -7.09 -8.38
N ALA A 22 -9.31 -7.70 -7.21
CA ALA A 22 -8.04 -8.01 -6.56
C ALA A 22 -7.19 -8.96 -7.41
N SER A 23 -7.79 -10.02 -7.95
CA SER A 23 -7.07 -11.00 -8.77
C SER A 23 -6.58 -10.46 -10.12
N SER A 24 -7.22 -9.42 -10.66
CA SER A 24 -6.83 -8.80 -11.93
C SER A 24 -5.81 -7.67 -11.77
N SER A 25 -5.72 -7.08 -10.59
CA SER A 25 -4.87 -5.91 -10.32
C SER A 25 -3.47 -6.25 -9.76
N ILE A 26 -3.28 -7.46 -9.24
CA ILE A 26 -2.02 -7.90 -8.63
C ILE A 26 -1.57 -9.21 -9.30
N PRO A 27 -0.27 -9.41 -9.57
CA PRO A 27 0.23 -10.71 -10.02
C PRO A 27 -0.24 -11.84 -9.12
N LYS A 28 -0.73 -12.94 -9.70
CA LYS A 28 -1.38 -14.04 -8.96
C LYS A 28 -0.55 -14.55 -7.76
N GLN A 29 0.75 -14.63 -7.93
CA GLN A 29 1.67 -15.11 -6.88
C GLN A 29 1.71 -14.14 -5.69
N LEU A 30 1.79 -12.83 -5.93
CA LEU A 30 1.77 -11.82 -4.88
C LEU A 30 0.40 -11.76 -4.21
N HIS A 31 -0.68 -11.98 -4.96
CA HIS A 31 -2.04 -12.03 -4.42
C HIS A 31 -2.21 -13.24 -3.47
N CYS A 32 -1.76 -14.42 -3.86
CA CYS A 32 -1.79 -15.61 -3.00
C CYS A 32 -0.96 -15.41 -1.72
N LEU A 33 0.21 -14.80 -1.82
CA LEU A 33 1.04 -14.46 -0.67
C LEU A 33 0.31 -13.50 0.26
N ALA A 34 -0.27 -12.42 -0.26
CA ALA A 34 -1.01 -11.44 0.54
C ALA A 34 -2.21 -12.06 1.25
N LEU A 35 -2.95 -12.97 0.60
CA LEU A 35 -4.06 -13.69 1.23
C LEU A 35 -3.57 -14.61 2.36
N LYS A 36 -2.49 -15.35 2.14
CA LYS A 36 -1.89 -16.22 3.17
C LYS A 36 -1.44 -15.39 4.37
N LEU A 37 -0.74 -14.29 4.14
CA LEU A 37 -0.28 -13.41 5.22
C LEU A 37 -1.43 -12.72 5.96
N ALA A 38 -2.51 -12.36 5.27
CA ALA A 38 -3.72 -11.84 5.91
C ALA A 38 -4.40 -12.89 6.80
N SER A 39 -4.38 -14.16 6.39
CA SER A 39 -4.82 -15.28 7.22
C SER A 39 -3.92 -15.46 8.44
N GLU A 40 -2.59 -15.43 8.25
CA GLU A 40 -1.63 -15.48 9.36
C GLU A 40 -1.85 -14.32 10.33
N TYR A 41 -2.01 -13.09 9.83
CA TYR A 41 -2.32 -11.93 10.67
C TYR A 41 -3.58 -12.14 11.53
N SER A 42 -4.57 -12.84 11.01
CA SER A 42 -5.84 -13.09 11.72
C SER A 42 -5.74 -14.21 12.76
N SER A 43 -4.96 -15.25 12.50
CA SER A 43 -4.93 -16.48 13.30
C SER A 43 -3.68 -16.62 14.19
N ASN A 44 -2.55 -16.01 13.79
CA ASN A 44 -1.27 -16.16 14.46
C ASN A 44 -0.94 -14.90 15.29
N ALA A 45 -0.80 -15.07 16.61
CA ALA A 45 -0.46 -13.96 17.51
C ALA A 45 0.90 -13.35 17.19
N GLN A 46 1.88 -14.16 16.77
CA GLN A 46 3.21 -13.69 16.39
C GLN A 46 3.17 -12.76 15.19
N ALA A 47 2.30 -13.04 14.20
CA ALA A 47 2.14 -12.19 13.01
C ALA A 47 1.46 -10.84 13.31
N ARG A 48 0.86 -10.68 14.49
CA ARG A 48 0.21 -9.45 14.97
C ARG A 48 1.02 -8.70 16.01
N LEU A 49 2.25 -9.11 16.29
CA LEU A 49 3.09 -8.38 17.23
C LEU A 49 3.22 -6.92 16.78
N GLN A 50 3.19 -6.04 17.75
CA GLN A 50 3.38 -4.61 17.51
C GLN A 50 4.79 -4.37 16.96
N LEU A 51 4.87 -3.61 15.90
CA LEU A 51 6.12 -3.14 15.31
C LEU A 51 6.20 -1.61 15.38
N PRO A 52 7.27 -1.06 16.00
CA PRO A 52 8.26 -1.78 16.79
C PRO A 52 7.72 -2.23 18.13
N SER A 53 8.50 -3.04 18.86
CA SER A 53 8.18 -3.36 20.26
C SER A 53 8.09 -2.08 21.10
N PRO A 54 7.31 -2.04 22.18
CA PRO A 54 7.10 -0.85 23.00
C PRO A 54 8.39 -0.17 23.49
N GLU A 55 9.43 -0.97 23.71
CA GLU A 55 10.75 -0.50 24.14
C GLU A 55 11.47 0.32 23.07
N LEU A 56 11.22 0.04 21.78
CA LEU A 56 11.86 0.69 20.64
C LEU A 56 11.03 1.87 20.08
N VAL A 57 9.83 2.11 20.59
CA VAL A 57 8.99 3.25 20.16
C VAL A 57 9.71 4.60 20.28
N PRO A 58 10.51 4.89 21.32
CA PRO A 58 11.23 6.16 21.41
C PRO A 58 12.20 6.39 20.24
N ALA A 59 12.76 5.33 19.64
CA ALA A 59 13.66 5.44 18.50
C ALA A 59 12.97 6.01 17.25
N LEU A 60 11.63 5.94 17.15
CA LEU A 60 10.88 6.45 15.98
C LEU A 60 10.92 7.98 15.85
N VAL A 61 11.26 8.70 16.93
CA VAL A 61 11.32 10.17 16.96
C VAL A 61 12.71 10.69 17.32
N ASP A 62 13.67 9.80 17.53
CA ASP A 62 15.02 10.17 17.92
C ASP A 62 15.90 10.45 16.70
N ASN A 63 16.28 11.70 16.50
CA ASN A 63 17.13 12.16 15.39
C ASN A 63 18.56 11.60 15.43
N SER A 64 18.96 10.87 16.46
CA SER A 64 20.24 10.16 16.50
C SER A 64 20.23 8.87 15.67
N TYR A 65 19.05 8.42 15.21
CA TYR A 65 18.85 7.30 14.31
C TYR A 65 18.78 7.74 12.85
N TYR A 66 19.05 6.81 11.94
CA TYR A 66 18.91 7.00 10.50
C TYR A 66 17.52 6.55 10.08
N HIS A 67 16.64 7.50 9.78
CA HIS A 67 15.26 7.25 9.41
C HIS A 67 15.10 7.08 7.91
N PHE A 68 14.53 5.95 7.50
CA PHE A 68 14.22 5.64 6.11
C PHE A 68 12.71 5.48 5.94
N ILE A 69 12.16 6.16 4.94
CA ILE A 69 10.74 6.04 4.59
C ILE A 69 10.63 5.16 3.36
N LEU A 70 9.85 4.09 3.47
CA LEU A 70 9.59 3.15 2.40
C LEU A 70 8.09 3.05 2.13
N ALA A 71 7.63 3.67 1.04
CA ALA A 71 6.24 3.61 0.61
C ALA A 71 6.06 2.51 -0.44
N SER A 72 5.38 1.42 -0.10
CA SER A 72 5.18 0.28 -1.00
C SER A 72 3.93 -0.54 -0.65
N ASP A 73 3.27 -1.05 -1.67
CA ASP A 73 2.22 -2.07 -1.60
C ASP A 73 2.75 -3.48 -1.92
N ASN A 74 4.03 -3.60 -2.29
CA ASN A 74 4.69 -4.86 -2.60
C ASN A 74 5.53 -5.33 -1.41
N ILE A 75 5.05 -6.35 -0.70
CA ILE A 75 5.63 -6.89 0.53
C ILE A 75 7.06 -7.39 0.31
N LEU A 76 7.28 -8.18 -0.75
CA LEU A 76 8.59 -8.76 -1.02
C LEU A 76 9.61 -7.70 -1.44
N ALA A 77 9.20 -6.73 -2.26
CA ALA A 77 10.08 -5.64 -2.65
C ALA A 77 10.45 -4.78 -1.43
N ALA A 78 9.49 -4.49 -0.55
CA ALA A 78 9.74 -3.76 0.68
C ALA A 78 10.75 -4.50 1.59
N TRP A 79 10.55 -5.81 1.73
CA TRP A 79 11.46 -6.66 2.50
C TRP A 79 12.88 -6.66 1.94
N VAL A 80 13.04 -6.88 0.62
CA VAL A 80 14.36 -6.92 -0.02
C VAL A 80 15.11 -5.59 0.15
N VAL A 81 14.41 -4.47 0.02
CA VAL A 81 15.03 -3.14 0.24
C VAL A 81 15.46 -2.97 1.68
N ALA A 82 14.58 -3.32 2.64
CA ALA A 82 14.88 -3.17 4.06
C ALA A 82 16.04 -4.09 4.51
N SER A 83 15.98 -5.39 4.15
CA SER A 83 17.04 -6.34 4.50
C SER A 83 18.39 -5.98 3.87
N SER A 84 18.37 -5.61 2.58
CA SER A 84 19.60 -5.19 1.90
C SER A 84 20.26 -3.98 2.56
N LEU A 85 19.48 -3.01 3.04
CA LEU A 85 20.02 -1.85 3.73
C LEU A 85 20.57 -2.22 5.10
N VAL A 86 19.87 -3.05 5.87
CA VAL A 86 20.33 -3.51 7.19
C VAL A 86 21.61 -4.31 7.06
N ASP A 87 21.67 -5.26 6.11
CA ASP A 87 22.81 -6.15 5.89
C ASP A 87 24.07 -5.38 5.44
N ASN A 88 23.89 -4.24 4.75
CA ASN A 88 25.00 -3.42 4.27
C ASN A 88 25.25 -2.15 5.13
N SER A 89 24.52 -1.98 6.24
CA SER A 89 24.73 -0.86 7.15
C SER A 89 25.91 -1.10 8.07
N LEU A 90 26.72 -0.06 8.30
CA LEU A 90 27.79 -0.08 9.31
C LEU A 90 27.26 -0.07 10.75
N MET A 91 26.06 0.47 10.96
CA MET A 91 25.39 0.58 12.25
C MET A 91 23.92 0.19 12.11
N PRO A 92 23.59 -1.09 11.92
CA PRO A 92 22.23 -1.55 11.70
C PRO A 92 21.31 -1.26 12.90
N GLU A 93 21.85 -1.18 14.11
CA GLU A 93 21.12 -0.81 15.33
C GLU A 93 20.64 0.65 15.34
N LYS A 94 21.18 1.49 14.47
CA LYS A 94 20.78 2.89 14.29
C LYS A 94 19.80 3.09 13.14
N VAL A 95 19.41 2.03 12.47
CA VAL A 95 18.49 2.09 11.32
C VAL A 95 17.05 2.00 11.78
N VAL A 96 16.22 2.94 11.33
CA VAL A 96 14.77 2.97 11.56
C VAL A 96 14.06 3.01 10.20
N PHE A 97 13.17 2.05 9.96
CA PHE A 97 12.30 2.02 8.79
C PHE A 97 10.87 2.38 9.13
N HIS A 98 10.33 3.37 8.44
CA HIS A 98 8.91 3.69 8.38
C HIS A 98 8.32 3.11 7.10
N VAL A 99 7.77 1.90 7.19
CA VAL A 99 7.14 1.21 6.06
C VAL A 99 5.69 1.69 5.95
N ILE A 100 5.39 2.41 4.87
CA ILE A 100 4.06 2.97 4.64
C ILE A 100 3.39 2.20 3.51
N THR A 101 2.19 1.71 3.77
CA THR A 101 1.45 0.88 2.82
C THR A 101 -0.01 1.29 2.73
N ASP A 102 -0.74 0.69 1.80
CA ASP A 102 -2.18 0.92 1.67
C ASP A 102 -2.98 0.10 2.72
N ARG A 103 -4.27 0.36 2.78
CA ARG A 103 -5.17 -0.34 3.72
C ARG A 103 -5.26 -1.84 3.44
N LYS A 104 -5.12 -2.27 2.19
CA LYS A 104 -5.29 -3.67 1.78
C LYS A 104 -4.08 -4.51 2.14
N THR A 105 -2.89 -3.93 2.00
CA THR A 105 -1.62 -4.61 2.23
C THR A 105 -1.07 -4.41 3.64
N TYR A 106 -1.73 -3.61 4.48
CA TYR A 106 -1.28 -3.36 5.86
C TYR A 106 -1.14 -4.66 6.67
N ALA A 107 -2.20 -5.45 6.78
CA ALA A 107 -2.16 -6.69 7.57
C ALA A 107 -1.13 -7.71 7.03
N PRO A 108 -1.06 -7.98 5.72
CA PRO A 108 0.01 -8.78 5.14
C PRO A 108 1.42 -8.24 5.37
N MET A 109 1.63 -6.92 5.25
CA MET A 109 2.92 -6.28 5.47
C MET A 109 3.36 -6.40 6.93
N GLN A 110 2.45 -6.11 7.86
CA GLN A 110 2.67 -6.26 9.29
C GLN A 110 3.03 -7.71 9.64
N ALA A 111 2.27 -8.69 9.14
CA ALA A 111 2.54 -10.11 9.36
C ALA A 111 3.93 -10.52 8.86
N TRP A 112 4.30 -10.06 7.66
CA TRP A 112 5.60 -10.39 7.09
C TRP A 112 6.74 -9.90 7.96
N PHE A 113 6.77 -8.61 8.31
CA PHE A 113 7.82 -8.01 9.12
C PHE A 113 7.84 -8.51 10.58
N SER A 114 6.69 -8.91 11.12
CA SER A 114 6.61 -9.52 12.45
C SER A 114 7.18 -10.95 12.48
N LEU A 115 6.97 -11.71 11.41
CA LEU A 115 7.46 -13.10 11.29
C LEU A 115 8.91 -13.16 10.82
N HIS A 116 9.41 -12.14 10.13
CA HIS A 116 10.78 -12.06 9.61
C HIS A 116 11.46 -10.82 10.18
N SER A 117 12.02 -10.96 11.37
CA SER A 117 12.70 -9.86 12.08
C SER A 117 13.93 -9.37 11.31
N LEU A 118 14.11 -8.05 11.30
CA LEU A 118 15.33 -7.38 10.81
C LEU A 118 16.16 -6.82 11.98
N ALA A 119 16.05 -7.42 13.16
CA ALA A 119 16.87 -6.99 14.28
C ALA A 119 18.36 -6.94 13.90
N PRO A 120 19.14 -5.92 14.33
CA PRO A 120 18.78 -4.92 15.35
C PRO A 120 18.07 -3.66 14.84
N ALA A 121 17.74 -3.56 13.54
CA ALA A 121 17.04 -2.40 12.99
C ALA A 121 15.59 -2.29 13.53
N VAL A 122 15.13 -1.07 13.64
CA VAL A 122 13.77 -0.75 14.12
C VAL A 122 12.83 -0.63 12.93
N ILE A 123 11.74 -1.39 12.93
CA ILE A 123 10.75 -1.39 11.86
C ILE A 123 9.40 -0.92 12.39
N GLU A 124 8.83 0.06 11.74
CA GLU A 124 7.45 0.50 11.93
C GLU A 124 6.64 0.25 10.66
N VAL A 125 5.46 -0.36 10.77
CA VAL A 125 4.54 -0.51 9.63
C VAL A 125 3.30 0.34 9.86
N LYS A 126 3.04 1.28 8.95
CA LYS A 126 1.87 2.16 8.98
C LYS A 126 1.06 2.05 7.70
N SER A 127 -0.25 2.14 7.85
CA SER A 127 -1.13 2.33 6.70
C SER A 127 -1.47 3.79 6.49
N LEU A 128 -1.70 4.19 5.23
CA LEU A 128 -2.10 5.56 4.88
C LEU A 128 -3.29 6.08 5.68
N HIS A 129 -4.22 5.21 6.05
CA HIS A 129 -5.40 5.59 6.83
C HIS A 129 -5.12 5.87 8.31
N HIS A 130 -3.91 5.61 8.81
CA HIS A 130 -3.49 5.97 10.17
C HIS A 130 -3.02 7.43 10.27
N PHE A 131 -2.90 8.14 9.14
CA PHE A 131 -2.49 9.52 9.14
C PHE A 131 -3.69 10.47 9.10
N ASP A 132 -3.86 11.28 10.14
CA ASP A 132 -4.97 12.23 10.27
C ASP A 132 -4.97 13.34 9.20
N TRP A 133 -3.80 13.62 8.62
CA TRP A 133 -3.66 14.58 7.53
C TRP A 133 -4.06 14.00 6.16
N PHE A 134 -4.19 12.67 6.04
CA PHE A 134 -4.62 12.01 4.80
C PHE A 134 -6.14 12.12 4.62
N THR A 135 -6.64 13.36 4.58
CA THR A 135 -8.06 13.68 4.45
C THR A 135 -8.31 14.57 3.23
N LYS A 136 -9.55 14.56 2.74
CA LYS A 136 -9.97 15.45 1.65
C LYS A 136 -9.64 16.90 1.96
N GLY A 137 -9.13 17.60 0.97
CA GLY A 137 -8.73 19.01 1.07
C GLY A 137 -7.28 19.23 1.54
N LYS A 138 -6.64 18.22 2.15
CA LYS A 138 -5.24 18.33 2.60
C LYS A 138 -4.23 17.71 1.63
N VAL A 139 -4.71 16.93 0.66
CA VAL A 139 -3.87 16.21 -0.32
C VAL A 139 -4.29 16.51 -1.77
N PRO A 140 -4.21 17.76 -2.23
CA PRO A 140 -4.80 18.20 -3.50
C PRO A 140 -4.23 17.46 -4.72
N VAL A 141 -2.96 17.07 -4.71
CA VAL A 141 -2.35 16.32 -5.81
C VAL A 141 -2.97 14.93 -5.93
N LEU A 142 -3.16 14.23 -4.80
CA LEU A 142 -3.79 12.90 -4.80
C LEU A 142 -5.26 12.98 -5.18
N GLU A 143 -5.98 14.04 -4.76
CA GLU A 143 -7.36 14.27 -5.15
C GLU A 143 -7.51 14.56 -6.65
N ALA A 144 -6.57 15.32 -7.22
CA ALA A 144 -6.55 15.56 -8.66
C ALA A 144 -6.34 14.26 -9.45
N MET A 145 -5.46 13.39 -8.96
CA MET A 145 -5.25 12.05 -9.54
C MET A 145 -6.49 11.16 -9.43
N GLU A 146 -7.19 11.18 -8.30
CA GLU A 146 -8.44 10.42 -8.13
C GLU A 146 -9.57 10.91 -9.06
N ARG A 147 -9.61 12.19 -9.37
CA ARG A 147 -10.60 12.78 -10.28
C ARG A 147 -10.36 12.44 -11.74
N ASP A 148 -9.12 12.13 -12.12
CA ASP A 148 -8.79 11.75 -13.49
C ASP A 148 -9.41 10.39 -13.82
N GLN A 149 -10.34 10.38 -14.77
CA GLN A 149 -11.04 9.16 -15.21
C GLN A 149 -10.09 8.10 -15.77
N LYS A 150 -8.99 8.50 -16.41
CA LYS A 150 -8.00 7.57 -16.96
C LYS A 150 -7.23 6.85 -15.85
N ILE A 151 -6.85 7.59 -14.81
CA ILE A 151 -6.19 7.03 -13.63
C ILE A 151 -7.14 6.09 -12.89
N ARG A 152 -8.41 6.50 -12.65
CA ARG A 152 -9.43 5.66 -12.03
C ARG A 152 -9.70 4.37 -12.80
N TYR A 153 -9.71 4.45 -14.13
CA TYR A 153 -9.93 3.28 -14.98
C TYR A 153 -8.79 2.27 -14.86
N HIS A 154 -7.57 2.73 -14.84
CA HIS A 154 -6.38 1.88 -14.65
C HIS A 154 -6.36 1.18 -13.29
N TYR A 155 -6.71 1.90 -12.22
CA TYR A 155 -6.80 1.34 -10.86
C TYR A 155 -7.94 0.34 -10.68
N ARG A 156 -9.00 0.45 -11.47
CA ARG A 156 -10.16 -0.45 -11.40
C ARG A 156 -10.06 -1.69 -12.31
N GLY A 157 -8.91 -1.91 -12.93
CA GLY A 157 -8.67 -3.10 -13.76
C GLY A 157 -9.44 -3.11 -15.08
N GLY A 158 -9.82 -1.94 -15.59
CA GLY A 158 -10.48 -1.81 -16.87
C GLY A 158 -9.51 -2.07 -18.03
N SER A 159 -9.88 -2.96 -18.94
CA SER A 159 -9.11 -3.27 -20.14
C SER A 159 -9.17 -2.09 -21.12
N SER A 160 -8.05 -1.70 -21.70
CA SER A 160 -7.89 -0.57 -22.64
C SER A 160 -8.80 -0.59 -23.90
N ALA A 161 -9.50 -1.69 -24.14
CA ALA A 161 -10.19 -1.94 -25.41
C ALA A 161 -11.52 -1.18 -25.59
N ILE A 162 -12.10 -0.55 -24.55
CA ILE A 162 -13.45 0.03 -24.63
C ILE A 162 -13.47 1.57 -24.86
N VAL A 163 -12.31 2.23 -24.83
CA VAL A 163 -12.25 3.72 -24.94
C VAL A 163 -12.05 4.23 -26.37
N ALA A 164 -12.02 3.35 -27.38
CA ALA A 164 -11.76 3.75 -28.77
C ALA A 164 -12.91 4.47 -29.48
N ASN A 165 -14.09 4.65 -28.87
CA ASN A 165 -15.27 5.18 -29.56
C ASN A 165 -15.98 6.29 -28.75
N ARG A 166 -15.30 7.40 -28.49
CA ARG A 166 -15.98 8.69 -28.27
C ARG A 166 -15.08 9.88 -28.62
N SER A 167 -15.37 10.43 -29.77
CA SER A 167 -14.86 11.71 -30.23
C SER A 167 -15.31 12.81 -29.29
N GLU A 168 -14.37 13.35 -28.50
CA GLU A 168 -14.31 14.74 -28.10
C GLU A 168 -13.00 15.02 -27.40
N ARG A 169 -12.27 16.00 -27.90
CA ARG A 169 -10.92 16.36 -27.50
C ARG A 169 -10.94 17.31 -26.31
N PRO A 170 -10.14 17.02 -25.28
CA PRO A 170 -9.34 18.07 -24.65
C PRO A 170 -7.85 17.73 -24.75
N TYR A 171 -7.20 18.45 -25.64
CA TYR A 171 -5.96 18.03 -26.30
C TYR A 171 -4.66 18.48 -25.63
N ILE A 172 -4.63 19.03 -24.44
CA ILE A 172 -3.40 19.69 -23.98
C ILE A 172 -2.80 19.13 -22.69
N VAL A 173 -3.58 18.58 -21.78
CA VAL A 173 -3.04 18.04 -20.50
C VAL A 173 -2.71 16.55 -20.61
N ALA A 174 -3.46 15.82 -21.43
CA ALA A 174 -3.31 14.37 -21.60
C ALA A 174 -1.99 13.96 -22.29
N SER A 175 -1.41 14.81 -23.16
CA SER A 175 -0.18 14.48 -23.88
C SER A 175 1.09 14.54 -23.02
N ARG A 176 1.11 15.32 -21.95
CA ARG A 176 2.24 15.39 -21.02
C ARG A 176 2.25 14.25 -20.00
N LEU A 177 1.10 13.74 -19.62
CA LEU A 177 0.97 12.58 -18.72
C LEU A 177 1.07 11.23 -19.46
N GLN A 178 0.92 11.22 -20.78
CA GLN A 178 1.02 10.02 -21.61
C GLN A 178 2.45 9.43 -21.68
N ALA A 179 3.46 10.23 -21.33
CA ALA A 179 4.86 9.79 -21.25
C ALA A 179 5.17 9.01 -19.96
N LEU A 180 4.27 9.02 -18.97
CA LEU A 180 4.46 8.30 -17.70
C LEU A 180 3.82 6.91 -17.81
N SER A 181 4.64 5.89 -17.64
CA SER A 181 4.17 4.50 -17.53
C SER A 181 3.04 4.41 -16.51
N PRO A 182 1.96 3.64 -16.77
CA PRO A 182 0.86 3.43 -15.83
C PRO A 182 1.30 3.00 -14.42
N LYS A 183 2.46 2.37 -14.33
CA LYS A 183 3.08 1.97 -13.05
C LYS A 183 3.44 3.14 -12.14
N TYR A 184 3.67 4.34 -12.69
CA TYR A 184 4.01 5.54 -11.91
C TYR A 184 2.79 6.34 -11.44
N ASN A 185 1.57 5.97 -11.85
CA ASN A 185 0.34 6.61 -11.41
C ASN A 185 -0.19 6.07 -10.06
N SER A 186 0.62 5.32 -9.33
CA SER A 186 0.24 4.84 -8.00
C SER A 186 0.24 5.97 -6.99
N VAL A 187 -0.80 6.02 -6.15
CA VAL A 187 -0.88 6.91 -4.99
C VAL A 187 0.38 6.76 -4.11
N MET A 188 0.88 5.53 -3.98
CA MET A 188 2.09 5.23 -3.21
C MET A 188 3.34 5.97 -3.73
N ASN A 189 3.44 6.22 -5.04
CA ASN A 189 4.57 6.98 -5.60
C ASN A 189 4.52 8.47 -5.27
N HIS A 190 3.31 9.03 -5.07
CA HIS A 190 3.10 10.47 -4.86
C HIS A 190 2.95 10.83 -3.39
N ILE A 191 2.63 9.86 -2.53
CA ILE A 191 2.47 10.09 -1.09
C ILE A 191 3.75 10.63 -0.44
N ARG A 192 4.92 10.26 -0.97
CA ARG A 192 6.22 10.75 -0.49
C ARG A 192 6.36 12.28 -0.48
N ILE A 193 5.55 13.00 -1.26
CA ILE A 193 5.52 14.46 -1.28
C ILE A 193 5.01 15.02 0.05
N TYR A 194 4.17 14.27 0.74
CA TYR A 194 3.50 14.68 1.97
C TYR A 194 4.08 14.08 3.25
N LEU A 195 4.96 13.06 3.12
CA LEU A 195 5.49 12.33 4.28
C LEU A 195 6.47 13.11 5.17
N PRO A 196 7.22 14.11 4.70
CA PRO A 196 8.13 14.87 5.55
C PRO A 196 7.46 15.91 6.45
N GLN A 197 6.14 15.98 6.51
CA GLN A 197 5.39 16.96 7.32
C GLN A 197 5.09 16.44 8.71
#